data_738f772bf7493bb25a35fa10440a09e9
#
_entry.id   738f772bf7493bb25a35fa10440a09e9
#
_cell.length_a   1.000
_cell.length_b   1.000
_cell.length_c   1.000
_cell.angle_alpha   90.00
_cell.angle_beta   90.00
_cell.angle_gamma   90.00
#
_symmetry.space_group_name_H-M   'P 1'
#
loop_
_entity.id
_entity.type
_entity.pdbx_description
1 polymer ?
#
loop_
_entity_poly.entity_id
_entity_poly.type
_entity_poly.pdbx_seq_one_letter_code
_entity_poly.pdbx_strand_id
1 'polypeptide(L)'
;MTTQASAIFLQANSHPAEDVRQAFRSIIGMSGVIVSTSVTSSSSVADLKVSQRGAGANMSVDVANGKCAILGTEGTYQGVYLCDNRGVQNLVVTAAHATSARLDRVVAKVQDAAYSGATNVWSLAVVAGTPSATPALPAEPSNSFTLATISVAAAATSITTANITDVRKYAAAAGGVQRVYAAPSSVITAPVSGQRAYLESDYTLYEYTTATSGWQKPWGQPWGVIAYGSTTTTQSTISTETDLTSLTASLPSTWPANRRVRITVSLPNVAGTVANDSFALRIKEGATTLQQSIYSIASTVLYVNPSMEWILTPSSGAHTYKAAIARNTGTGTTNNGAAATTAALFTIEDVGPASNPA
;
A
#
# COMPACT_ATOMS: atom_id res chain seq x y z
N MET A 1 7.37 -20.06 39.75
CA MET A 1 6.81 -18.87 39.07
C MET A 1 5.34 -18.83 39.40
N THR A 2 4.84 -17.70 39.88
CA THR A 2 3.41 -17.50 40.07
C THR A 2 2.76 -17.43 38.68
N THR A 3 1.67 -18.16 38.48
CA THR A 3 0.92 -18.17 37.19
C THR A 3 0.18 -16.88 36.90
N GLN A 4 0.16 -15.93 37.83
CA GLN A 4 -0.46 -14.61 37.71
C GLN A 4 0.53 -13.53 38.14
N ALA A 5 0.71 -12.52 37.31
CA ALA A 5 1.39 -11.28 37.68
C ALA A 5 0.48 -10.44 38.60
N SER A 6 1.07 -9.59 39.44
CA SER A 6 0.31 -8.64 40.25
C SER A 6 -0.38 -7.62 39.33
N ALA A 7 -1.62 -7.25 39.67
CA ALA A 7 -2.23 -6.10 39.05
C ALA A 7 -1.39 -4.84 39.37
N ILE A 8 -1.02 -4.06 38.32
CA ILE A 8 -0.24 -2.84 38.53
C ILE A 8 -1.09 -1.74 39.18
N PHE A 9 -0.40 -0.82 39.87
CA PHE A 9 -1.01 0.30 40.61
C PHE A 9 -1.87 -0.09 41.83
N LEU A 10 -1.71 -1.31 42.36
CA LEU A 10 -2.24 -1.63 43.68
C LEU A 10 -1.47 -0.82 44.74
N GLN A 11 -2.21 -0.23 45.69
CA GLN A 11 -1.60 0.50 46.82
C GLN A 11 -0.68 -0.41 47.63
N ALA A 12 0.46 0.16 48.06
CA ALA A 12 1.47 -0.48 48.88
C ALA A 12 2.12 -1.75 48.32
N ASN A 13 2.02 -2.00 47.00
CA ASN A 13 2.71 -3.10 46.33
C ASN A 13 3.96 -2.62 45.57
N SER A 14 4.99 -3.48 45.55
CA SER A 14 6.14 -3.36 44.65
C SER A 14 5.81 -4.05 43.35
N HIS A 15 6.06 -3.40 42.22
CA HIS A 15 5.83 -3.97 40.89
C HIS A 15 7.18 -4.19 40.19
N PRO A 16 7.54 -5.45 39.83
CA PRO A 16 8.67 -5.71 38.96
C PRO A 16 8.54 -4.94 37.63
N ALA A 17 9.67 -4.51 37.07
CA ALA A 17 9.66 -3.79 35.78
C ALA A 17 9.01 -4.62 34.66
N GLU A 18 9.11 -5.94 34.72
CA GLU A 18 8.46 -6.86 33.80
C GLU A 18 6.95 -6.73 33.84
N ASP A 19 6.32 -6.72 35.02
CA ASP A 19 4.86 -6.57 35.16
C ASP A 19 4.36 -5.25 34.60
N VAL A 20 5.11 -4.17 34.83
CA VAL A 20 4.81 -2.83 34.30
C VAL A 20 4.91 -2.85 32.75
N ARG A 21 5.96 -3.47 32.22
CA ARG A 21 6.12 -3.60 30.75
C ARG A 21 4.99 -4.44 30.13
N GLN A 22 4.55 -5.51 30.80
CA GLN A 22 3.43 -6.34 30.35
C GLN A 22 2.10 -5.58 30.36
N ALA A 23 1.87 -4.74 31.38
CA ALA A 23 0.68 -3.91 31.40
C ALA A 23 0.64 -2.91 30.21
N PHE A 24 1.77 -2.26 29.91
CA PHE A 24 1.85 -1.42 28.71
C PHE A 24 1.74 -2.23 27.42
N ARG A 25 2.20 -3.50 27.40
CA ARG A 25 2.03 -4.40 26.27
C ARG A 25 0.57 -4.66 25.91
N SER A 26 -0.33 -4.66 26.89
CA SER A 26 -1.77 -4.83 26.64
C SER A 26 -2.40 -3.61 25.95
N ILE A 27 -1.77 -2.43 26.05
CA ILE A 27 -2.21 -1.20 25.42
C ILE A 27 -1.45 -0.97 24.11
N ILE A 28 -0.11 -1.19 24.10
CA ILE A 28 0.75 -0.97 22.94
C ILE A 28 1.09 -2.33 22.34
N GLY A 29 0.44 -2.64 21.22
CA GLY A 29 0.58 -3.92 20.53
C GLY A 29 1.74 -4.00 19.54
N MET A 30 2.28 -2.86 19.09
CA MET A 30 3.26 -2.80 17.98
C MET A 30 4.40 -1.84 18.27
N SER A 31 5.64 -2.26 17.94
CA SER A 31 6.81 -1.39 17.99
C SER A 31 6.70 -0.26 16.98
N GLY A 32 7.19 0.91 17.36
CA GLY A 32 7.26 2.06 16.45
C GLY A 32 7.40 3.39 17.18
N VAL A 33 7.42 4.45 16.40
CA VAL A 33 7.47 5.82 16.89
C VAL A 33 6.15 6.19 17.56
N ILE A 34 6.22 6.85 18.70
CA ILE A 34 5.06 7.47 19.36
C ILE A 34 5.03 8.92 18.93
N VAL A 35 3.95 9.32 18.26
CA VAL A 35 3.76 10.71 17.84
C VAL A 35 3.54 11.57 19.07
N SER A 36 4.49 12.44 19.38
CA SER A 36 4.47 13.32 20.56
C SER A 36 4.15 14.77 20.21
N THR A 37 4.25 15.15 18.93
CA THR A 37 3.97 16.51 18.46
C THR A 37 2.62 16.59 17.79
N SER A 38 1.89 17.68 18.06
CA SER A 38 0.68 18.01 17.33
C SER A 38 1.01 18.12 15.83
N VAL A 39 0.42 17.26 15.03
CA VAL A 39 0.57 17.30 13.57
C VAL A 39 -0.27 18.47 13.06
N THR A 40 0.31 19.65 13.03
CA THR A 40 -0.26 20.78 12.30
C THR A 40 0.25 20.72 10.87
N SER A 41 -0.59 20.31 9.97
CA SER A 41 -0.47 20.34 8.50
C SER A 41 0.77 19.68 7.85
N SER A 42 0.52 18.81 6.90
CA SER A 42 1.31 18.39 5.71
C SER A 42 2.82 18.07 5.82
N SER A 43 3.47 18.29 6.93
CA SER A 43 4.86 17.89 7.12
C SER A 43 4.94 16.59 7.88
N SER A 44 5.75 15.68 7.39
CA SER A 44 6.10 14.43 8.04
C SER A 44 6.39 14.65 9.52
N VAL A 45 5.78 13.83 10.39
CA VAL A 45 6.10 13.80 11.81
C VAL A 45 7.63 13.79 12.01
N ALA A 46 8.14 14.74 12.78
CA ALA A 46 9.58 14.86 13.00
C ALA A 46 10.14 13.83 14.00
N ASP A 47 9.26 13.22 14.83
CA ASP A 47 9.69 12.29 15.87
C ASP A 47 10.59 11.17 15.34
N LEU A 48 11.81 11.08 15.86
CA LEU A 48 12.86 10.12 15.48
C LEU A 48 13.15 10.05 13.97
N LYS A 49 12.89 11.13 13.23
CA LYS A 49 13.22 11.20 11.80
C LYS A 49 14.73 11.22 11.62
N VAL A 50 15.20 10.35 10.73
CA VAL A 50 16.60 10.33 10.29
C VAL A 50 16.78 11.30 9.12
N SER A 51 17.77 12.16 9.20
CA SER A 51 18.05 13.16 8.17
C SER A 51 19.56 13.30 7.94
N GLN A 52 19.90 13.93 6.83
CA GLN A 52 21.27 14.41 6.62
C GLN A 52 21.71 15.27 7.80
N ARG A 53 22.97 15.18 8.19
CA ARG A 53 23.55 16.00 9.26
C ARG A 53 23.28 17.48 9.01
N GLY A 54 22.69 18.16 10.01
CA GLY A 54 22.31 19.58 9.89
C GLY A 54 23.51 20.54 9.80
N ALA A 55 24.67 20.16 10.38
CA ALA A 55 25.92 20.93 10.30
C ALA A 55 26.70 20.73 8.98
N GLY A 56 26.08 20.13 7.98
CA GLY A 56 26.68 19.79 6.69
C GLY A 56 26.89 18.29 6.50
N ALA A 57 26.69 17.82 5.26
CA ALA A 57 26.80 16.41 4.94
C ALA A 57 28.21 15.87 5.18
N ASN A 58 28.29 14.75 5.86
CA ASN A 58 29.50 13.95 6.08
C ASN A 58 29.09 12.48 6.25
N MET A 59 30.00 11.61 6.72
CA MET A 59 29.68 10.22 7.04
C MET A 59 28.97 10.10 8.39
N SER A 60 27.87 10.85 8.56
CA SER A 60 26.96 10.71 9.70
C SER A 60 25.54 11.18 9.34
N VAL A 61 24.58 10.80 10.14
CA VAL A 61 23.17 11.20 10.05
C VAL A 61 22.69 11.75 11.39
N ASP A 62 21.71 12.63 11.36
CA ASP A 62 21.05 13.13 12.55
C ASP A 62 19.71 12.42 12.74
N VAL A 63 19.42 12.02 13.98
CA VAL A 63 18.11 11.50 14.40
C VAL A 63 17.45 12.55 15.28
N ALA A 64 16.27 13.00 14.89
CA ALA A 64 15.51 14.00 15.64
C ALA A 64 15.10 13.48 17.03
N ASN A 65 14.74 14.40 17.92
CA ASN A 65 14.08 14.05 19.17
C ASN A 65 12.76 13.31 18.91
N GLY A 66 12.30 12.57 19.92
CA GLY A 66 11.03 11.83 19.82
C GLY A 66 11.00 10.61 20.72
N LYS A 67 9.84 9.97 20.77
CA LYS A 67 9.57 8.81 21.61
C LYS A 67 9.25 7.59 20.77
N CYS A 68 9.52 6.41 21.34
CA CYS A 68 9.12 5.15 20.71
C CYS A 68 8.76 4.09 21.72
N ALA A 69 8.02 3.09 21.25
CA ALA A 69 7.76 1.84 21.92
C ALA A 69 8.54 0.73 21.22
N ILE A 70 9.22 -0.11 21.97
CA ILE A 70 9.97 -1.27 21.45
C ILE A 70 9.45 -2.52 22.17
N LEU A 71 8.91 -3.44 21.40
CA LEU A 71 8.48 -4.74 21.93
C LEU A 71 9.69 -5.63 22.17
N GLY A 72 9.74 -6.27 23.32
CA GLY A 72 10.72 -7.30 23.61
C GLY A 72 10.53 -8.52 22.71
N THR A 73 11.62 -9.05 22.17
CA THR A 73 11.63 -10.18 21.22
C THR A 73 12.45 -11.37 21.72
N GLU A 74 13.04 -11.28 22.91
CA GLU A 74 13.92 -12.31 23.48
C GLU A 74 13.25 -13.16 24.58
N GLY A 75 12.06 -12.76 25.04
CA GLY A 75 11.31 -13.51 26.05
C GLY A 75 9.81 -13.28 25.98
N THR A 76 9.03 -14.31 26.30
CA THR A 76 7.55 -14.28 26.22
C THR A 76 6.94 -13.16 27.06
N TYR A 77 7.54 -12.88 28.23
CA TYR A 77 7.03 -11.86 29.17
C TYR A 77 7.88 -10.60 29.20
N GLN A 78 8.72 -10.39 28.20
CA GLN A 78 9.61 -9.22 28.14
C GLN A 78 8.84 -7.88 28.09
N GLY A 79 7.67 -7.85 27.45
CA GLY A 79 6.79 -6.70 27.42
C GLY A 79 7.22 -5.61 26.45
N VAL A 80 6.88 -4.35 26.74
CA VAL A 80 7.19 -3.18 25.89
C VAL A 80 8.07 -2.18 26.65
N TYR A 81 9.09 -1.66 25.96
CA TYR A 81 9.95 -0.58 26.45
C TYR A 81 9.51 0.74 25.86
N LEU A 82 9.38 1.77 26.70
CA LEU A 82 9.10 3.14 26.28
C LEU A 82 10.42 3.92 26.32
N CYS A 83 10.83 4.47 25.18
CA CYS A 83 12.10 5.15 25.01
C CYS A 83 11.89 6.61 24.61
N ASP A 84 12.74 7.51 25.09
CA ASP A 84 12.63 8.95 24.86
C ASP A 84 14.01 9.53 24.45
N ASN A 85 14.09 10.00 23.21
CA ASN A 85 15.24 10.79 22.71
C ASN A 85 14.94 12.28 22.85
N ARG A 86 15.57 12.94 23.81
CA ARG A 86 15.27 14.33 24.19
C ARG A 86 15.98 15.40 23.36
N GLY A 87 16.80 15.02 22.38
CA GLY A 87 17.52 15.95 21.52
C GLY A 87 17.93 15.31 20.21
N VAL A 88 18.45 16.11 19.29
CA VAL A 88 19.03 15.58 18.05
C VAL A 88 20.29 14.78 18.40
N GLN A 89 20.33 13.53 17.94
CA GLN A 89 21.49 12.67 18.11
C GLN A 89 22.17 12.44 16.77
N ASN A 90 23.47 12.77 16.69
CA ASN A 90 24.29 12.49 15.52
C ASN A 90 24.85 11.06 15.60
N LEU A 91 24.64 10.27 14.57
CA LEU A 91 25.11 8.89 14.45
C LEU A 91 26.14 8.79 13.33
N VAL A 92 27.32 8.27 13.66
CA VAL A 92 28.38 8.01 12.69
C VAL A 92 28.01 6.83 11.81
N VAL A 93 28.14 7.00 10.50
CA VAL A 93 28.06 5.95 9.49
C VAL A 93 29.48 5.49 9.20
N THR A 94 29.73 4.19 9.27
CA THR A 94 31.04 3.59 8.95
C THR A 94 31.52 4.06 7.57
N ALA A 95 32.81 4.31 7.41
CA ALA A 95 33.40 4.72 6.13
C ALA A 95 32.97 3.79 4.98
N ALA A 96 32.77 4.37 3.80
CA ALA A 96 32.40 3.61 2.61
C ALA A 96 33.53 2.66 2.20
N HIS A 97 33.15 1.51 1.65
CA HIS A 97 34.12 0.61 1.02
C HIS A 97 34.61 1.22 -0.31
N ALA A 98 35.86 1.01 -0.67
CA ALA A 98 36.45 1.67 -1.83
C ALA A 98 35.76 1.33 -3.17
N THR A 99 35.28 0.11 -3.33
CA THR A 99 34.79 -0.42 -4.63
C THR A 99 33.38 -0.99 -4.60
N SER A 100 32.76 -1.17 -3.44
CA SER A 100 31.46 -1.83 -3.32
C SER A 100 30.50 -1.00 -2.48
N ALA A 101 29.25 -0.91 -2.93
CA ALA A 101 28.18 -0.29 -2.17
C ALA A 101 27.68 -1.19 -1.04
N ARG A 102 26.96 -0.62 -0.08
CA ARG A 102 26.23 -1.36 0.98
C ARG A 102 24.95 -0.65 1.38
N LEU A 103 24.10 -1.36 2.09
CA LEU A 103 22.90 -0.81 2.72
C LEU A 103 23.02 -0.92 4.22
N ASP A 104 22.87 0.19 4.94
CA ASP A 104 22.90 0.24 6.40
C ASP A 104 21.50 0.47 6.96
N ARG A 105 21.26 0.07 8.23
CA ARG A 105 20.03 0.39 8.97
C ARG A 105 20.31 1.39 10.08
N VAL A 106 19.40 2.34 10.28
CA VAL A 106 19.33 3.13 11.51
C VAL A 106 18.23 2.52 12.36
N VAL A 107 18.55 2.10 13.57
CA VAL A 107 17.63 1.41 14.47
C VAL A 107 17.51 2.12 15.82
N ALA A 108 16.33 2.01 16.43
CA ALA A 108 16.12 2.21 17.85
C ALA A 108 16.16 0.84 18.53
N LYS A 109 17.01 0.64 19.53
CA LYS A 109 17.30 -0.66 20.13
C LYS A 109 17.35 -0.59 21.65
N VAL A 110 16.84 -1.62 22.33
CA VAL A 110 16.98 -1.85 23.77
C VAL A 110 17.84 -3.07 24.00
N GLN A 111 18.74 -2.97 24.99
CA GLN A 111 19.41 -4.10 25.63
C GLN A 111 18.97 -4.13 27.08
N ASP A 112 18.43 -5.27 27.52
CA ASP A 112 18.01 -5.50 28.90
C ASP A 112 18.80 -6.70 29.41
N ALA A 113 19.62 -6.51 30.43
CA ALA A 113 20.49 -7.56 30.98
C ALA A 113 19.75 -8.79 31.50
N ALA A 114 18.46 -8.66 31.80
CA ALA A 114 17.63 -9.80 32.17
C ALA A 114 17.38 -10.76 30.99
N TYR A 115 17.58 -10.31 29.73
CA TYR A 115 17.32 -11.08 28.50
C TYR A 115 18.54 -11.12 27.57
N SER A 116 19.07 -9.98 27.15
CA SER A 116 20.17 -9.89 26.18
C SER A 116 21.59 -9.94 26.79
N GLY A 117 21.70 -10.02 28.05
CA GLY A 117 22.93 -10.38 28.78
C GLY A 117 23.74 -9.24 29.36
N ALA A 118 24.36 -8.34 28.67
CA ALA A 118 25.48 -7.59 29.26
C ALA A 118 25.14 -6.18 29.80
N THR A 119 24.08 -5.51 29.33
CA THR A 119 23.81 -4.09 29.65
C THR A 119 22.34 -3.76 29.72
N ASN A 120 22.00 -2.73 30.51
CA ASN A 120 20.67 -2.11 30.55
C ASN A 120 20.76 -0.76 29.86
N VAL A 121 20.48 -0.71 28.55
CA VAL A 121 20.58 0.54 27.77
C VAL A 121 19.61 0.54 26.61
N TRP A 122 19.06 1.69 26.29
CA TRP A 122 18.46 1.93 24.98
C TRP A 122 19.37 2.87 24.17
N SER A 123 19.39 2.70 22.85
CA SER A 123 20.24 3.45 21.97
C SER A 123 19.66 3.61 20.57
N LEU A 124 20.06 4.68 19.90
CA LEU A 124 19.95 4.84 18.46
C LEU A 124 21.29 4.43 17.85
N ALA A 125 21.27 3.59 16.82
CA ALA A 125 22.50 3.05 16.25
C ALA A 125 22.39 2.85 14.73
N VAL A 126 23.56 2.91 14.06
CA VAL A 126 23.70 2.47 12.67
C VAL A 126 24.20 1.03 12.66
N VAL A 127 23.46 0.14 12.03
CA VAL A 127 23.86 -1.25 11.75
C VAL A 127 24.38 -1.30 10.32
N ALA A 128 25.70 -1.40 10.18
CA ALA A 128 26.33 -1.44 8.86
C ALA A 128 26.07 -2.76 8.15
N GLY A 129 25.71 -2.68 6.87
CA GLY A 129 25.61 -3.86 6.02
C GLY A 129 26.96 -4.29 5.45
N THR A 130 26.97 -5.41 4.75
CA THR A 130 28.14 -5.94 4.08
C THR A 130 28.28 -5.32 2.69
N PRO A 131 29.43 -4.71 2.35
CA PRO A 131 29.69 -4.22 1.00
C PRO A 131 29.65 -5.36 -0.02
N SER A 132 28.88 -5.20 -1.10
CA SER A 132 28.78 -6.21 -2.15
C SER A 132 28.33 -5.62 -3.50
N ALA A 133 28.42 -6.39 -4.58
CA ALA A 133 27.88 -6.01 -5.89
C ALA A 133 26.34 -5.96 -5.88
N THR A 134 25.70 -6.75 -5.02
CA THR A 134 24.24 -6.76 -4.76
C THR A 134 24.00 -6.56 -3.28
N PRO A 135 24.06 -5.31 -2.79
CA PRO A 135 23.97 -5.05 -1.36
C PRO A 135 22.60 -5.41 -0.77
N ALA A 136 22.61 -6.11 0.36
CA ALA A 136 21.42 -6.43 1.13
C ALA A 136 21.41 -5.68 2.47
N LEU A 137 20.23 -5.41 2.99
CA LEU A 137 20.08 -4.84 4.33
C LEU A 137 20.54 -5.86 5.38
N PRO A 138 21.27 -5.44 6.40
CA PRO A 138 21.61 -6.32 7.53
C PRO A 138 20.35 -6.75 8.27
N ALA A 139 20.38 -7.86 8.99
CA ALA A 139 19.27 -8.28 9.84
C ALA A 139 18.93 -7.20 10.88
N GLU A 140 17.64 -7.04 11.16
CA GLU A 140 17.20 -6.18 12.26
C GLU A 140 17.58 -6.83 13.59
N PRO A 141 18.26 -6.13 14.50
CA PRO A 141 18.62 -6.69 15.80
C PRO A 141 17.41 -7.00 16.67
N SER A 142 17.55 -7.94 17.61
CA SER A 142 16.54 -8.19 18.63
C SER A 142 16.21 -6.92 19.42
N ASN A 143 15.00 -6.81 19.94
CA ASN A 143 14.52 -5.67 20.72
C ASN A 143 14.77 -4.35 20.01
N SER A 144 14.54 -4.28 18.72
CA SER A 144 14.72 -3.06 17.92
C SER A 144 13.63 -2.87 16.88
N PHE A 145 13.63 -1.71 16.25
CA PHE A 145 12.95 -1.48 14.96
C PHE A 145 13.71 -0.45 14.13
N THR A 146 13.57 -0.56 12.81
CA THR A 146 14.27 0.29 11.85
C THR A 146 13.57 1.64 11.71
N LEU A 147 14.35 2.73 11.79
CA LEU A 147 13.91 4.11 11.54
C LEU A 147 14.12 4.52 10.08
N ALA A 148 15.29 4.18 9.54
CA ALA A 148 15.64 4.49 8.16
C ALA A 148 16.62 3.46 7.61
N THR A 149 16.71 3.38 6.29
CA THR A 149 17.78 2.70 5.57
C THR A 149 18.69 3.73 4.90
N ILE A 150 19.98 3.44 4.81
CA ILE A 150 20.97 4.31 4.19
C ILE A 150 21.64 3.56 3.05
N SER A 151 21.62 4.13 1.85
CA SER A 151 22.41 3.64 0.72
C SER A 151 23.79 4.30 0.73
N VAL A 152 24.81 3.49 0.99
CA VAL A 152 26.21 3.94 1.01
C VAL A 152 26.89 3.49 -0.27
N ALA A 153 27.12 4.43 -1.19
CA ALA A 153 27.82 4.13 -2.44
C ALA A 153 29.30 3.79 -2.20
N ALA A 154 29.94 3.12 -3.14
CA ALA A 154 31.39 2.92 -3.11
C ALA A 154 32.11 4.27 -3.04
N ALA A 155 33.17 4.35 -2.23
CA ALA A 155 33.98 5.54 -2.01
C ALA A 155 33.22 6.80 -1.59
N ALA A 156 31.99 6.69 -1.07
CA ALA A 156 31.21 7.83 -0.59
C ALA A 156 31.93 8.51 0.58
N THR A 157 31.97 9.85 0.55
CA THR A 157 32.55 10.69 1.62
C THR A 157 31.51 11.38 2.47
N SER A 158 30.23 11.29 2.07
CA SER A 158 29.11 11.90 2.80
C SER A 158 27.80 11.16 2.55
N ILE A 159 26.87 11.29 3.49
CA ILE A 159 25.49 10.85 3.40
C ILE A 159 24.61 12.09 3.25
N THR A 160 23.85 12.14 2.17
CA THR A 160 22.89 13.22 1.88
C THR A 160 21.45 12.72 2.07
N THR A 161 20.49 13.62 2.03
CA THR A 161 19.05 13.27 2.12
C THR A 161 18.65 12.23 1.06
N ALA A 162 19.22 12.27 -0.14
CA ALA A 162 18.94 11.32 -1.21
C ALA A 162 19.38 9.88 -0.91
N ASN A 163 20.30 9.70 0.04
CA ASN A 163 20.79 8.39 0.46
C ASN A 163 19.93 7.75 1.57
N ILE A 164 19.02 8.52 2.16
CA ILE A 164 18.24 8.11 3.34
C ILE A 164 16.80 7.83 2.93
N THR A 165 16.35 6.61 3.18
CA THR A 165 14.95 6.22 3.00
C THR A 165 14.28 6.10 4.37
N ASP A 166 13.25 6.90 4.61
CA ASP A 166 12.45 6.84 5.83
C ASP A 166 11.57 5.58 5.80
N VAL A 167 11.74 4.71 6.78
CA VAL A 167 10.96 3.47 6.93
C VAL A 167 10.36 3.37 8.33
N ARG A 168 10.20 4.50 9.02
CA ARG A 168 9.58 4.50 10.34
C ARG A 168 8.18 3.89 10.29
N LYS A 169 7.89 3.13 11.31
CA LYS A 169 6.53 2.68 11.63
C LYS A 169 6.11 3.29 12.96
N TYR A 170 4.82 3.44 13.17
CA TYR A 170 4.29 4.05 14.38
C TYR A 170 3.79 2.98 15.34
N ALA A 171 4.00 3.21 16.64
CA ALA A 171 3.40 2.39 17.67
C ALA A 171 1.88 2.47 17.57
N ALA A 172 1.22 1.34 17.72
CA ALA A 172 -0.23 1.24 17.70
C ALA A 172 -0.74 0.37 18.85
N ALA A 173 -1.98 0.62 19.24
CA ALA A 173 -2.68 -0.24 20.18
C ALA A 173 -2.81 -1.67 19.62
N ALA A 174 -2.93 -2.66 20.49
CA ALA A 174 -3.23 -4.03 20.07
C ALA A 174 -4.53 -4.06 19.25
N GLY A 175 -4.46 -4.60 18.02
CA GLY A 175 -5.58 -4.54 17.07
C GLY A 175 -5.82 -3.19 16.39
N GLY A 176 -5.02 -2.16 16.67
CA GLY A 176 -5.12 -0.85 16.04
C GLY A 176 -4.51 -0.80 14.63
N VAL A 177 -4.64 0.38 14.01
CA VAL A 177 -4.04 0.67 12.69
C VAL A 177 -2.65 1.26 12.89
N GLN A 178 -1.64 0.62 12.34
CA GLN A 178 -0.26 1.11 12.36
C GLN A 178 -0.01 2.05 11.18
N ARG A 179 0.38 3.29 11.44
CA ARG A 179 0.80 4.22 10.38
C ARG A 179 2.20 3.87 9.92
N VAL A 180 2.42 3.90 8.61
CA VAL A 180 3.71 3.60 7.96
C VAL A 180 3.99 4.57 6.83
N TYR A 181 5.27 4.89 6.57
CA TYR A 181 5.67 5.76 5.46
C TYR A 181 6.15 4.99 4.22
N ALA A 182 6.52 3.73 4.38
CA ALA A 182 6.87 2.86 3.27
C ALA A 182 5.89 1.69 3.20
N ALA A 183 5.89 0.96 2.10
CA ALA A 183 4.97 -0.17 1.89
C ALA A 183 4.92 -1.08 3.13
N PRO A 184 3.73 -1.46 3.63
CA PRO A 184 3.62 -2.26 4.85
C PRO A 184 4.47 -3.53 4.83
N SER A 185 4.60 -4.18 3.68
CA SER A 185 5.44 -5.38 3.50
C SER A 185 6.94 -5.13 3.71
N SER A 186 7.41 -3.90 3.55
CA SER A 186 8.83 -3.56 3.73
C SER A 186 9.18 -3.15 5.16
N VAL A 187 8.21 -2.72 5.95
CA VAL A 187 8.45 -2.19 7.31
C VAL A 187 7.85 -3.06 8.43
N ILE A 188 6.90 -3.92 8.10
CA ILE A 188 6.28 -4.87 9.04
C ILE A 188 6.69 -6.28 8.61
N THR A 189 7.75 -6.78 9.22
CA THR A 189 8.42 -8.03 8.80
C THR A 189 7.75 -9.31 9.30
N ALA A 190 6.93 -9.22 10.36
CA ALA A 190 6.20 -10.34 10.93
C ALA A 190 4.73 -9.94 11.17
N PRO A 191 3.95 -9.72 10.11
CA PRO A 191 2.56 -9.33 10.26
C PRO A 191 1.70 -10.51 10.74
N VAL A 192 0.64 -10.18 11.48
CA VAL A 192 -0.39 -11.15 11.89
C VAL A 192 -1.67 -10.95 11.10
N SER A 193 -2.44 -12.02 10.89
CA SER A 193 -3.72 -11.94 10.16
C SER A 193 -4.67 -10.94 10.83
N GLY A 194 -5.30 -10.07 10.03
CA GLY A 194 -6.15 -8.98 10.50
C GLY A 194 -5.38 -7.73 10.97
N GLN A 195 -4.05 -7.73 10.95
CA GLN A 195 -3.27 -6.54 11.24
C GLN A 195 -3.51 -5.47 10.17
N ARG A 196 -3.71 -4.22 10.59
CA ARG A 196 -3.98 -3.09 9.70
C ARG A 196 -2.83 -2.10 9.69
N ALA A 197 -2.54 -1.57 8.50
CA ALA A 197 -1.55 -0.53 8.29
C ALA A 197 -2.13 0.57 7.39
N TYR A 198 -1.89 1.82 7.76
CA TYR A 198 -2.23 2.98 6.94
C TYR A 198 -0.94 3.52 6.31
N LEU A 199 -0.85 3.47 4.99
CA LEU A 199 0.29 3.97 4.24
C LEU A 199 0.10 5.45 3.95
N GLU A 200 1.00 6.29 4.49
CA GLU A 200 0.92 7.75 4.39
C GLU A 200 1.15 8.28 2.97
N SER A 201 1.94 7.58 2.17
CA SER A 201 2.29 8.04 0.82
C SER A 201 1.16 7.93 -0.20
N ASP A 202 0.22 7.02 0.00
CA ASP A 202 -0.93 6.81 -0.91
C ASP A 202 -2.28 6.94 -0.20
N TYR A 203 -2.28 7.31 1.07
CA TYR A 203 -3.48 7.49 1.91
C TYR A 203 -4.37 6.24 1.96
N THR A 204 -3.78 5.05 1.85
CA THR A 204 -4.50 3.78 1.76
C THR A 204 -4.41 2.97 3.04
N LEU A 205 -5.54 2.42 3.47
CA LEU A 205 -5.60 1.40 4.52
C LEU A 205 -5.35 0.02 3.90
N TYR A 206 -4.42 -0.73 4.51
CA TYR A 206 -4.13 -2.12 4.20
C TYR A 206 -4.46 -3.03 5.37
N GLU A 207 -4.85 -4.25 5.07
CA GLU A 207 -5.03 -5.32 6.03
C GLU A 207 -4.21 -6.54 5.59
N TYR A 208 -3.47 -7.14 6.52
CA TYR A 208 -2.72 -8.36 6.24
C TYR A 208 -3.61 -9.58 6.36
N THR A 209 -3.57 -10.46 5.37
CA THR A 209 -4.26 -11.74 5.41
C THR A 209 -3.30 -12.89 5.12
N THR A 210 -3.40 -13.95 5.93
CA THR A 210 -2.65 -15.19 5.72
C THR A 210 -3.17 -15.98 4.54
N ALA A 211 -4.43 -15.78 4.13
CA ALA A 211 -5.03 -16.48 2.99
C ALA A 211 -4.30 -16.19 1.66
N THR A 212 -3.72 -14.99 1.54
CA THR A 212 -2.92 -14.58 0.36
C THR A 212 -1.48 -14.25 0.73
N SER A 213 -1.10 -14.41 2.01
CA SER A 213 0.23 -14.06 2.56
C SER A 213 0.66 -12.65 2.18
N GLY A 214 -0.27 -11.69 2.20
CA GLY A 214 0.01 -10.35 1.74
C GLY A 214 -0.85 -9.24 2.36
N TRP A 215 -0.37 -8.00 2.17
CA TRP A 215 -1.08 -6.79 2.50
C TRP A 215 -2.05 -6.45 1.37
N GLN A 216 -3.31 -6.28 1.69
CA GLN A 216 -4.39 -5.99 0.73
C GLN A 216 -5.27 -4.86 1.24
N LYS A 217 -6.00 -4.21 0.34
CA LYS A 217 -7.11 -3.34 0.74
C LYS A 217 -8.14 -4.19 1.49
N PRO A 218 -8.85 -3.65 2.51
CA PRO A 218 -9.79 -4.41 3.32
C PRO A 218 -10.78 -5.19 2.45
N TRP A 219 -10.87 -6.50 2.66
CA TRP A 219 -11.62 -7.41 1.80
C TRP A 219 -13.11 -7.09 1.72
N GLY A 220 -13.73 -6.74 2.83
CA GLY A 220 -15.17 -6.52 2.91
C GLY A 220 -15.67 -5.21 2.26
N GLN A 221 -14.77 -4.36 1.75
CA GLN A 221 -15.12 -3.04 1.21
C GLN A 221 -14.92 -3.01 -0.31
N PRO A 222 -15.80 -2.35 -1.07
CA PRO A 222 -15.56 -2.00 -2.47
C PRO A 222 -14.30 -1.15 -2.61
N TRP A 223 -13.49 -1.42 -3.64
CA TRP A 223 -12.28 -0.63 -3.93
C TRP A 223 -12.55 0.51 -4.91
N GLY A 224 -13.78 0.59 -5.44
CA GLY A 224 -14.18 1.60 -6.40
C GLY A 224 -13.63 1.36 -7.79
N VAL A 225 -13.46 2.43 -8.57
CA VAL A 225 -12.93 2.33 -9.94
C VAL A 225 -11.47 1.92 -9.90
N ILE A 226 -11.18 0.78 -10.50
CA ILE A 226 -9.84 0.15 -10.53
C ILE A 226 -9.15 0.27 -11.87
N ALA A 227 -9.91 0.41 -12.95
CA ALA A 227 -9.38 0.63 -14.29
C ALA A 227 -10.40 1.34 -15.17
N TYR A 228 -9.94 2.11 -16.14
CA TYR A 228 -10.82 2.71 -17.14
C TYR A 228 -10.10 2.88 -18.48
N GLY A 229 -10.88 2.91 -19.55
CA GLY A 229 -10.48 3.34 -20.88
C GLY A 229 -11.41 4.44 -21.36
N SER A 230 -10.90 5.36 -22.13
CA SER A 230 -11.70 6.45 -22.72
C SER A 230 -11.17 6.84 -24.09
N THR A 231 -12.06 7.36 -24.93
CA THR A 231 -11.66 7.93 -26.20
C THR A 231 -12.55 9.12 -26.57
N THR A 232 -11.95 10.13 -27.17
CA THR A 232 -12.63 11.26 -27.82
C THR A 232 -12.54 11.16 -29.35
N THR A 233 -11.95 10.06 -29.85
CA THR A 233 -11.79 9.83 -31.29
C THR A 233 -12.97 9.02 -31.84
N THR A 234 -13.62 9.56 -32.86
CA THR A 234 -14.69 8.86 -33.58
C THR A 234 -14.11 7.68 -34.36
N GLN A 235 -14.71 6.51 -34.15
CA GLN A 235 -14.50 5.32 -34.97
C GLN A 235 -15.80 5.07 -35.73
N SER A 236 -15.77 5.19 -37.05
CA SER A 236 -16.96 5.20 -37.93
C SER A 236 -16.96 4.03 -38.91
N THR A 237 -18.03 3.92 -39.71
CA THR A 237 -18.20 2.89 -40.75
C THR A 237 -18.16 1.43 -40.22
N ILE A 238 -18.59 1.25 -38.97
CA ILE A 238 -18.61 -0.08 -38.34
C ILE A 238 -19.79 -0.88 -38.90
N SER A 239 -19.50 -1.96 -39.63
CA SER A 239 -20.47 -2.87 -40.21
C SER A 239 -20.31 -4.32 -39.77
N THR A 240 -19.15 -4.67 -39.23
CA THR A 240 -18.83 -5.97 -38.66
C THR A 240 -18.40 -5.80 -37.22
N GLU A 241 -18.25 -6.89 -36.47
CA GLU A 241 -17.73 -6.78 -35.11
C GLU A 241 -16.38 -6.09 -35.09
N THR A 242 -16.32 -4.98 -34.36
CA THR A 242 -15.15 -4.11 -34.29
C THR A 242 -14.91 -3.71 -32.83
N ASP A 243 -13.72 -3.99 -32.34
CA ASP A 243 -13.29 -3.53 -31.02
C ASP A 243 -13.15 -2.00 -31.03
N LEU A 244 -13.67 -1.34 -30.01
CA LEU A 244 -13.61 0.11 -29.89
C LEU A 244 -12.24 0.53 -29.32
N THR A 245 -11.54 1.33 -30.13
CA THR A 245 -10.19 1.80 -29.81
C THR A 245 -10.16 2.55 -28.47
N SER A 246 -9.21 2.20 -27.59
CA SER A 246 -9.03 2.75 -26.25
C SER A 246 -10.16 2.49 -25.25
N LEU A 247 -11.22 1.77 -25.63
CA LEU A 247 -12.26 1.31 -24.71
C LEU A 247 -11.94 -0.08 -24.20
N THR A 248 -10.79 -0.20 -23.56
CA THR A 248 -10.27 -1.42 -22.94
C THR A 248 -9.69 -1.07 -21.58
N ALA A 249 -9.81 -1.99 -20.62
CA ALA A 249 -9.23 -1.86 -19.29
C ALA A 249 -8.91 -3.24 -18.73
N SER A 250 -7.91 -3.32 -17.85
CA SER A 250 -7.42 -4.59 -17.32
C SER A 250 -7.46 -4.61 -15.79
N LEU A 251 -7.81 -5.76 -15.23
CA LEU A 251 -7.56 -6.08 -13.83
C LEU A 251 -6.06 -6.36 -13.63
N PRO A 252 -5.50 -6.02 -12.47
CA PRO A 252 -4.11 -6.33 -12.16
C PRO A 252 -3.87 -7.84 -12.06
N SER A 253 -2.63 -8.28 -12.29
CA SER A 253 -2.22 -9.68 -12.13
C SER A 253 -2.41 -10.22 -10.70
N THR A 254 -2.52 -9.32 -9.74
CA THR A 254 -2.79 -9.62 -8.31
C THR A 254 -4.28 -9.62 -7.97
N TRP A 255 -5.19 -9.58 -8.98
CA TRP A 255 -6.62 -9.61 -8.71
C TRP A 255 -6.99 -10.90 -7.96
N PRO A 256 -7.67 -10.78 -6.80
CA PRO A 256 -8.04 -11.95 -6.01
C PRO A 256 -9.32 -12.61 -6.54
N ALA A 257 -9.46 -13.91 -6.36
CA ALA A 257 -10.70 -14.60 -6.61
C ALA A 257 -11.84 -14.13 -5.68
N ASN A 258 -13.09 -14.41 -6.04
CA ASN A 258 -14.28 -14.11 -5.24
C ASN A 258 -14.57 -12.62 -4.99
N ARG A 259 -14.07 -11.74 -5.85
CA ARG A 259 -14.50 -10.34 -5.89
C ARG A 259 -15.29 -10.05 -7.15
N ARG A 260 -16.33 -9.25 -7.02
CA ARG A 260 -17.17 -8.82 -8.14
C ARG A 260 -16.65 -7.52 -8.73
N VAL A 261 -16.69 -7.46 -10.04
CA VAL A 261 -16.49 -6.20 -10.75
C VAL A 261 -17.76 -5.82 -11.50
N ARG A 262 -18.01 -4.52 -11.56
CA ARG A 262 -18.97 -3.89 -12.45
C ARG A 262 -18.21 -3.33 -13.63
N ILE A 263 -18.58 -3.73 -14.84
CA ILE A 263 -18.06 -3.15 -16.07
C ILE A 263 -19.15 -2.26 -16.64
N THR A 264 -18.85 -1.00 -16.89
CA THR A 264 -19.78 -0.05 -17.51
C THR A 264 -19.18 0.47 -18.80
N VAL A 265 -19.96 0.43 -19.87
CA VAL A 265 -19.65 1.04 -21.17
C VAL A 265 -20.67 2.15 -21.43
N SER A 266 -20.22 3.33 -21.74
CA SER A 266 -21.07 4.45 -22.10
C SER A 266 -20.56 5.10 -23.40
N LEU A 267 -21.41 5.11 -24.42
CA LEU A 267 -21.10 5.73 -25.72
C LEU A 267 -22.01 6.94 -25.93
N PRO A 268 -21.45 8.12 -26.23
CA PRO A 268 -22.24 9.30 -26.53
C PRO A 268 -22.62 9.31 -28.02
N ASN A 269 -23.76 9.88 -28.37
CA ASN A 269 -24.08 10.31 -29.73
C ASN A 269 -23.83 9.25 -30.84
N VAL A 270 -24.12 7.98 -30.59
CA VAL A 270 -23.98 6.93 -31.60
C VAL A 270 -25.02 7.18 -32.71
N ALA A 271 -24.57 7.19 -33.94
CA ALA A 271 -25.39 7.36 -35.13
C ALA A 271 -25.25 6.17 -36.08
N GLY A 272 -26.24 5.94 -36.88
CA GLY A 272 -26.22 4.96 -37.97
C GLY A 272 -26.60 5.60 -39.34
N THR A 273 -26.19 4.95 -40.41
CA THR A 273 -26.41 5.45 -41.78
C THR A 273 -27.72 5.03 -42.39
N VAL A 274 -28.43 4.05 -41.78
CA VAL A 274 -29.74 3.52 -42.28
C VAL A 274 -30.71 3.46 -41.12
N ALA A 275 -31.89 4.00 -41.30
CA ALA A 275 -33.00 3.93 -40.34
C ALA A 275 -33.52 2.48 -40.21
N ASN A 276 -33.95 2.11 -39.00
CA ASN A 276 -34.44 0.78 -38.63
C ASN A 276 -33.35 -0.31 -38.60
N ASP A 277 -32.09 0.02 -38.86
CA ASP A 277 -30.98 -0.88 -38.57
C ASP A 277 -30.77 -0.99 -37.05
N SER A 278 -30.12 -2.05 -36.64
CA SER A 278 -29.70 -2.20 -35.23
C SER A 278 -28.24 -2.61 -35.12
N PHE A 279 -27.65 -2.23 -34.01
CA PHE A 279 -26.30 -2.63 -33.63
C PHE A 279 -26.27 -3.25 -32.24
N ALA A 280 -25.31 -4.12 -32.00
CA ALA A 280 -25.03 -4.70 -30.69
C ALA A 280 -23.82 -4.05 -30.08
N LEU A 281 -23.97 -3.47 -28.87
CA LEU A 281 -22.85 -3.10 -28.01
C LEU A 281 -22.48 -4.32 -27.17
N ARG A 282 -21.18 -4.63 -27.09
CA ARG A 282 -20.67 -5.84 -26.44
C ARG A 282 -19.57 -5.51 -25.43
N ILE A 283 -19.58 -6.22 -24.31
CA ILE A 283 -18.43 -6.36 -23.41
C ILE A 283 -17.79 -7.72 -23.71
N LYS A 284 -16.48 -7.71 -23.94
CA LYS A 284 -15.72 -8.90 -24.34
C LYS A 284 -14.48 -9.09 -23.49
N GLU A 285 -14.06 -10.35 -23.38
CA GLU A 285 -12.74 -10.76 -22.92
C GLU A 285 -12.09 -11.61 -24.02
N GLY A 286 -10.99 -11.12 -24.59
CA GLY A 286 -10.43 -11.72 -25.78
C GLY A 286 -11.41 -11.78 -26.96
N ALA A 287 -11.72 -12.95 -27.47
CA ALA A 287 -12.76 -13.20 -28.49
C ALA A 287 -14.15 -13.46 -27.91
N THR A 288 -14.25 -13.72 -26.61
CA THR A 288 -15.50 -14.11 -25.95
C THR A 288 -16.37 -12.92 -25.64
N THR A 289 -17.63 -12.92 -26.07
CA THR A 289 -18.64 -11.95 -25.65
C THR A 289 -19.19 -12.36 -24.30
N LEU A 290 -19.02 -11.49 -23.30
CA LEU A 290 -19.53 -11.69 -21.94
C LEU A 290 -20.97 -11.18 -21.79
N GLN A 291 -21.24 -10.03 -22.42
CA GLN A 291 -22.57 -9.39 -22.41
C GLN A 291 -22.78 -8.60 -23.68
N GLN A 292 -24.02 -8.50 -24.12
CA GLN A 292 -24.41 -7.62 -25.21
C GLN A 292 -25.80 -6.97 -24.98
N SER A 293 -25.94 -5.77 -25.55
CA SER A 293 -27.23 -5.07 -25.65
C SER A 293 -27.43 -4.59 -27.07
N ILE A 294 -28.67 -4.71 -27.59
CA ILE A 294 -29.01 -4.33 -28.94
C ILE A 294 -29.73 -2.98 -28.90
N TYR A 295 -29.32 -2.08 -29.76
CA TYR A 295 -29.89 -0.76 -29.92
C TYR A 295 -30.35 -0.55 -31.36
N SER A 296 -31.52 0.07 -31.53
CA SER A 296 -32.10 0.36 -32.84
C SER A 296 -31.80 1.81 -33.25
N ILE A 297 -31.47 2.01 -34.49
CA ILE A 297 -31.33 3.34 -35.14
C ILE A 297 -32.69 3.74 -35.68
N ALA A 298 -33.47 4.47 -34.90
CA ALA A 298 -34.81 4.90 -35.32
C ALA A 298 -34.77 5.88 -36.52
N SER A 299 -33.72 6.67 -36.65
CA SER A 299 -33.54 7.65 -37.71
C SER A 299 -32.08 7.96 -37.92
N THR A 300 -31.67 8.31 -39.14
CA THR A 300 -30.29 8.71 -39.48
C THR A 300 -29.87 10.09 -38.95
N VAL A 301 -30.85 10.86 -38.48
CA VAL A 301 -30.63 12.22 -37.92
C VAL A 301 -30.73 12.26 -36.38
N LEU A 302 -31.08 11.14 -35.75
CA LEU A 302 -31.16 11.03 -34.30
C LEU A 302 -29.97 10.20 -33.75
N TYR A 303 -29.46 10.67 -32.63
CA TYR A 303 -28.39 9.99 -31.90
C TYR A 303 -28.97 9.13 -30.76
N VAL A 304 -28.34 8.01 -30.50
CA VAL A 304 -28.58 7.19 -29.30
C VAL A 304 -27.37 7.25 -28.40
N ASN A 305 -27.60 7.18 -27.11
CA ASN A 305 -26.53 7.18 -26.08
C ASN A 305 -26.56 5.81 -25.38
N PRO A 306 -26.05 4.75 -26.02
CA PRO A 306 -26.06 3.43 -25.43
C PRO A 306 -25.16 3.37 -24.20
N SER A 307 -25.70 2.78 -23.14
CA SER A 307 -24.94 2.44 -21.94
C SER A 307 -25.26 1.01 -21.55
N MET A 308 -24.25 0.27 -21.15
CA MET A 308 -24.39 -1.12 -20.75
C MET A 308 -23.58 -1.36 -19.48
N GLU A 309 -24.17 -2.07 -18.57
CA GLU A 309 -23.55 -2.50 -17.32
C GLU A 309 -23.56 -4.02 -17.21
N TRP A 310 -22.48 -4.60 -16.72
CA TRP A 310 -22.37 -6.02 -16.45
C TRP A 310 -21.60 -6.26 -15.17
N ILE A 311 -22.14 -7.10 -14.28
CA ILE A 311 -21.48 -7.52 -13.05
C ILE A 311 -21.05 -8.97 -13.20
N LEU A 312 -19.77 -9.25 -12.94
CA LEU A 312 -19.20 -10.59 -12.97
C LEU A 312 -18.21 -10.79 -11.82
N THR A 313 -17.89 -12.08 -11.59
CA THR A 313 -16.87 -12.50 -10.63
C THR A 313 -15.71 -13.12 -11.40
N PRO A 314 -14.66 -12.37 -11.73
CA PRO A 314 -13.50 -12.93 -12.42
C PRO A 314 -12.77 -13.96 -11.56
N SER A 315 -12.05 -14.87 -12.19
CA SER A 315 -11.05 -15.69 -11.51
C SER A 315 -9.91 -14.82 -10.95
N SER A 316 -8.99 -15.40 -10.18
CA SER A 316 -7.78 -14.69 -9.77
C SER A 316 -6.85 -14.45 -10.96
N GLY A 317 -6.14 -13.31 -10.95
CA GLY A 317 -5.16 -12.95 -11.95
C GLY A 317 -5.59 -11.83 -12.90
N ALA A 318 -4.78 -11.59 -13.92
CA ALA A 318 -5.03 -10.52 -14.89
C ALA A 318 -6.19 -10.89 -15.85
N HIS A 319 -7.09 -9.94 -16.05
CA HIS A 319 -8.15 -10.02 -17.04
C HIS A 319 -8.16 -8.73 -17.87
N THR A 320 -8.41 -8.82 -19.15
CA THR A 320 -8.52 -7.64 -20.02
C THR A 320 -9.87 -7.64 -20.70
N TYR A 321 -10.66 -6.62 -20.40
CA TYR A 321 -11.99 -6.42 -20.97
C TYR A 321 -11.97 -5.28 -21.96
N LYS A 322 -12.85 -5.37 -22.97
CA LYS A 322 -12.98 -4.36 -24.03
C LYS A 322 -14.41 -4.21 -24.49
N ALA A 323 -14.74 -3.03 -25.02
CA ALA A 323 -16.00 -2.78 -25.70
C ALA A 323 -15.86 -3.04 -27.20
N ALA A 324 -16.90 -3.61 -27.77
CA ALA A 324 -17.03 -3.77 -29.23
C ALA A 324 -18.43 -3.40 -29.70
N ILE A 325 -18.53 -2.95 -30.95
CA ILE A 325 -19.80 -2.76 -31.66
C ILE A 325 -19.83 -3.71 -32.84
N ALA A 326 -21.02 -4.26 -33.11
CA ALA A 326 -21.30 -5.03 -34.31
C ALA A 326 -22.65 -4.61 -34.87
N ARG A 327 -22.80 -4.55 -36.20
CA ARG A 327 -24.13 -4.50 -36.80
C ARG A 327 -24.90 -5.77 -36.42
N ASN A 328 -26.15 -5.62 -36.00
CA ASN A 328 -27.01 -6.73 -35.65
C ASN A 328 -27.99 -7.04 -36.79
N THR A 329 -28.69 -6.03 -37.30
CA THR A 329 -29.58 -6.15 -38.47
C THR A 329 -29.40 -4.97 -39.41
N GLY A 330 -29.80 -5.14 -40.67
CA GLY A 330 -29.80 -4.12 -41.70
C GLY A 330 -28.53 -4.08 -42.54
N THR A 331 -28.34 -3.00 -43.29
CA THR A 331 -27.26 -2.84 -44.30
C THR A 331 -26.32 -1.68 -44.03
N GLY A 332 -26.68 -0.78 -43.11
CA GLY A 332 -25.92 0.42 -42.78
C GLY A 332 -24.68 0.19 -41.93
N THR A 333 -24.04 1.28 -41.59
CA THR A 333 -22.90 1.33 -40.67
C THR A 333 -23.24 2.21 -39.49
N THR A 334 -22.48 2.03 -38.40
CA THR A 334 -22.59 2.85 -37.19
C THR A 334 -21.21 3.40 -36.76
N ASN A 335 -21.21 4.25 -35.75
CA ASN A 335 -19.98 4.80 -35.13
C ASN A 335 -19.99 4.59 -33.61
N ASN A 336 -18.90 4.96 -32.92
CA ASN A 336 -18.80 4.92 -31.46
C ASN A 336 -19.30 6.20 -30.78
N GLY A 337 -19.74 7.19 -31.52
CA GLY A 337 -20.27 8.46 -31.04
C GLY A 337 -19.28 9.38 -30.33
N ALA A 338 -18.03 8.98 -30.09
CA ALA A 338 -17.03 9.81 -29.45
C ALA A 338 -16.65 11.03 -30.30
N ALA A 339 -16.40 12.16 -29.67
CA ALA A 339 -15.98 13.40 -30.29
C ALA A 339 -15.08 14.21 -29.32
N ALA A 340 -14.43 15.26 -29.82
CA ALA A 340 -13.48 16.06 -29.05
C ALA A 340 -14.04 16.61 -27.70
N THR A 341 -15.35 16.84 -27.64
CA THR A 341 -16.04 17.36 -26.44
C THR A 341 -16.86 16.31 -25.70
N THR A 342 -16.96 15.08 -26.23
CA THR A 342 -17.78 13.99 -25.67
C THR A 342 -17.00 12.68 -25.71
N ALA A 343 -16.56 12.22 -24.54
CA ALA A 343 -15.82 10.98 -24.46
C ALA A 343 -16.73 9.76 -24.39
N ALA A 344 -16.36 8.69 -25.11
CA ALA A 344 -16.82 7.35 -24.81
C ALA A 344 -16.01 6.79 -23.66
N LEU A 345 -16.65 6.06 -22.74
CA LEU A 345 -16.06 5.58 -21.50
C LEU A 345 -16.25 4.06 -21.34
N PHE A 346 -15.22 3.44 -20.79
CA PHE A 346 -15.22 2.05 -20.34
C PHE A 346 -14.62 2.00 -18.94
N THR A 347 -15.37 1.58 -17.94
CA THR A 347 -14.90 1.55 -16.55
C THR A 347 -15.01 0.15 -15.96
N ILE A 348 -14.06 -0.21 -15.13
CA ILE A 348 -14.11 -1.39 -14.27
C ILE A 348 -14.09 -0.91 -12.83
N GLU A 349 -15.14 -1.22 -12.09
CA GLU A 349 -15.31 -0.89 -10.69
C GLU A 349 -15.37 -2.17 -9.87
N ASP A 350 -14.60 -2.24 -8.79
CA ASP A 350 -14.74 -3.27 -7.78
C ASP A 350 -15.95 -2.94 -6.89
N VAL A 351 -16.91 -3.84 -6.86
CA VAL A 351 -18.14 -3.68 -6.06
C VAL A 351 -18.17 -4.56 -4.80
N GLY A 352 -17.04 -5.15 -4.47
CA GLY A 352 -16.88 -5.92 -3.22
C GLY A 352 -16.86 -7.45 -3.44
N PRO A 353 -16.83 -8.20 -2.34
CA PRO A 353 -16.74 -9.66 -2.39
C PRO A 353 -18.00 -10.30 -3.02
N ALA A 354 -17.80 -11.45 -3.67
CA ALA A 354 -18.88 -12.21 -4.31
C ALA A 354 -19.83 -12.87 -3.30
N SER A 355 -19.31 -13.24 -2.13
CA SER A 355 -20.12 -13.73 -1.01
C SER A 355 -20.33 -12.61 0.00
N ASN A 356 -21.56 -12.41 0.47
CA ASN A 356 -21.74 -11.66 1.71
C ASN A 356 -20.95 -12.37 2.82
N PRO A 357 -20.23 -11.64 3.69
CA PRO A 357 -19.78 -12.24 4.93
C PRO A 357 -21.02 -12.76 5.67
N ALA A 358 -20.95 -14.03 6.04
CA ALA A 358 -21.98 -14.65 6.87
C ALA A 358 -22.06 -13.98 8.23
#